data_a304cd53a3b4c8c31e87abd807350fff
#
_entry.id   a304cd53a3b4c8c31e87abd807350fff
#
_cell.length_a   1.000
_cell.length_b   1.000
_cell.length_c   1.000
_cell.angle_alpha   90.00
_cell.angle_beta   90.00
_cell.angle_gamma   90.00
#
_symmetry.space_group_name_H-M   'P 1'
#
loop_
_entity.id
_entity.type
_entity.pdbx_description
1 polymer ?
#
loop_
_entity_poly.entity_id
_entity_poly.type
_entity_poly.pdbx_seq_one_letter_code
_entity_poly.pdbx_strand_id
1 'polypeptide(L)'
;MTERSPDRTGRQPAERPTSVDFHFDVMCPFAYQTSKWIREVRAQIGIEVNWRFFSLEEVNRAEGKKHPWEREWSYGWSMMRVGAYLRRQDMALLDAWYARAGRALHEEGHKPHVPDVARALLEELGLDPAMVDAAIADPTTNDEVHAEHQRVIDAKGFGVPTLFFPDGQCLFGPVLLDPPTGDAAVRLWDAVVTWTEFPHLYELQRPKTAADERYIVEQFRPYLEARDWVSINRGTVIDFSRVGADRTASDGTPSANVAGT
;
A
#
# COMPACT_ATOMS: atom_id res chain seq x y z
N MET A 1 -28.20 -9.79 21.08
CA MET A 1 -26.80 -9.61 21.56
C MET A 1 -26.38 -10.94 22.13
N THR A 2 -25.62 -11.73 21.41
CA THR A 2 -25.07 -13.00 21.90
C THR A 2 -23.71 -12.70 22.55
N GLU A 3 -23.68 -12.77 23.89
CA GLU A 3 -22.42 -12.75 24.64
C GLU A 3 -21.51 -13.89 24.14
N ARG A 4 -20.35 -13.53 23.60
CA ARG A 4 -19.30 -14.51 23.28
C ARG A 4 -18.68 -14.99 24.59
N SER A 5 -18.70 -16.29 24.83
CA SER A 5 -18.05 -16.90 25.98
C SER A 5 -16.55 -16.62 25.98
N PRO A 6 -15.92 -16.35 27.17
CA PRO A 6 -14.47 -16.18 27.26
C PRO A 6 -13.74 -17.47 26.86
N ASP A 7 -12.55 -17.31 26.28
CA ASP A 7 -11.70 -18.44 25.98
C ASP A 7 -11.17 -19.12 27.27
N ARG A 8 -10.45 -20.25 27.13
CA ARG A 8 -9.87 -20.99 28.25
C ARG A 8 -8.82 -20.22 29.06
N THR A 9 -8.37 -19.05 28.55
CA THR A 9 -7.38 -18.19 29.22
C THR A 9 -8.06 -17.07 30.03
N GLY A 10 -9.38 -16.98 29.98
CA GLY A 10 -10.15 -15.92 30.66
C GLY A 10 -10.03 -14.54 29.98
N ARG A 11 -9.42 -14.46 28.81
CA ARG A 11 -9.32 -13.23 28.04
C ARG A 11 -10.59 -13.05 27.23
N GLN A 12 -11.22 -11.89 27.35
CA GLN A 12 -12.31 -11.55 26.45
C GLN A 12 -11.76 -11.36 25.03
N PRO A 13 -12.49 -11.81 23.99
CA PRO A 13 -12.11 -11.51 22.62
C PRO A 13 -11.92 -10.00 22.46
N ALA A 14 -10.90 -9.57 21.71
CA ALA A 14 -10.69 -8.17 21.44
C ALA A 14 -11.96 -7.57 20.84
N GLU A 15 -12.41 -6.45 21.41
CA GLU A 15 -13.48 -5.66 20.78
C GLU A 15 -12.98 -5.21 19.41
N ARG A 16 -13.88 -5.25 18.42
CA ARG A 16 -13.55 -4.70 17.11
C ARG A 16 -13.14 -3.23 17.27
N PRO A 17 -11.96 -2.84 16.77
CA PRO A 17 -11.57 -1.44 16.78
C PRO A 17 -12.55 -0.61 15.94
N THR A 18 -12.86 0.57 16.41
CA THR A 18 -13.75 1.51 15.71
C THR A 18 -13.03 2.32 14.64
N SER A 19 -11.71 2.30 14.66
CA SER A 19 -10.86 3.01 13.70
C SER A 19 -9.56 2.26 13.42
N VAL A 20 -8.93 2.61 12.30
CA VAL A 20 -7.59 2.13 11.93
C VAL A 20 -6.86 3.20 11.13
N ASP A 21 -5.57 3.40 11.41
CA ASP A 21 -4.70 4.17 10.54
C ASP A 21 -4.14 3.23 9.46
N PHE A 22 -4.40 3.53 8.21
CA PHE A 22 -3.97 2.75 7.05
C PHE A 22 -2.85 3.49 6.32
N HIS A 23 -1.60 3.04 6.52
CA HIS A 23 -0.46 3.57 5.80
C HIS A 23 -0.37 2.98 4.40
N PHE A 24 -0.20 3.87 3.41
CA PHE A 24 -0.12 3.51 2.00
C PHE A 24 0.93 4.30 1.23
N ASP A 25 1.32 3.78 0.09
CA ASP A 25 1.96 4.50 -1.00
C ASP A 25 1.09 4.32 -2.25
N VAL A 26 0.78 5.41 -2.95
CA VAL A 26 -0.01 5.35 -4.20
C VAL A 26 0.64 4.43 -5.23
N MET A 27 1.98 4.32 -5.18
CA MET A 27 2.78 3.48 -6.09
C MET A 27 2.75 1.99 -5.75
N CYS A 28 2.16 1.59 -4.61
CA CYS A 28 2.12 0.19 -4.19
C CYS A 28 0.87 -0.53 -4.70
N PRO A 29 1.00 -1.50 -5.62
CA PRO A 29 -0.16 -2.21 -6.15
C PRO A 29 -0.87 -3.06 -5.09
N PHE A 30 -0.13 -3.65 -4.15
CA PHE A 30 -0.74 -4.44 -3.07
C PHE A 30 -1.46 -3.56 -2.05
N ALA A 31 -0.89 -2.40 -1.66
CA ALA A 31 -1.58 -1.46 -0.79
C ALA A 31 -2.86 -0.93 -1.45
N TYR A 32 -2.84 -0.69 -2.77
CA TYR A 32 -4.02 -0.31 -3.53
C TYR A 32 -5.10 -1.39 -3.48
N GLN A 33 -4.79 -2.68 -3.71
CA GLN A 33 -5.77 -3.76 -3.60
C GLN A 33 -6.30 -3.89 -2.16
N THR A 34 -5.42 -3.81 -1.16
CA THR A 34 -5.84 -3.85 0.25
C THR A 34 -6.71 -2.64 0.62
N SER A 35 -6.49 -1.49 -0.03
CA SER A 35 -7.34 -0.31 0.19
C SER A 35 -8.78 -0.51 -0.28
N LYS A 36 -9.02 -1.32 -1.31
CA LYS A 36 -10.38 -1.70 -1.72
C LYS A 36 -11.06 -2.54 -0.65
N TRP A 37 -10.33 -3.50 -0.09
CA TRP A 37 -10.85 -4.33 0.99
C TRP A 37 -11.21 -3.51 2.24
N ILE A 38 -10.35 -2.60 2.69
CA ILE A 38 -10.64 -1.84 3.92
C ILE A 38 -11.78 -0.84 3.72
N ARG A 39 -11.97 -0.30 2.49
CA ARG A 39 -13.16 0.49 2.13
C ARG A 39 -14.43 -0.36 2.18
N GLU A 40 -14.38 -1.61 1.72
CA GLU A 40 -15.50 -2.55 1.83
C GLU A 40 -15.82 -2.85 3.30
N VAL A 41 -14.82 -3.12 4.14
CA VAL A 41 -15.01 -3.30 5.59
C VAL A 41 -15.68 -2.07 6.21
N ARG A 42 -15.19 -0.86 5.87
CA ARG A 42 -15.81 0.39 6.32
C ARG A 42 -17.28 0.48 5.92
N ALA A 43 -17.61 0.12 4.69
CA ALA A 43 -19.00 0.15 4.21
C ALA A 43 -19.90 -0.85 4.94
N GLN A 44 -19.37 -2.02 5.33
CA GLN A 44 -20.12 -3.09 5.98
C GLN A 44 -20.34 -2.86 7.48
N ILE A 45 -19.35 -2.37 8.20
CA ILE A 45 -19.38 -2.31 9.67
C ILE A 45 -19.06 -0.93 10.25
N GLY A 46 -18.85 0.10 9.42
CA GLY A 46 -18.76 1.50 9.85
C GLY A 46 -17.48 1.87 10.59
N ILE A 47 -16.36 1.14 10.41
CA ILE A 47 -15.09 1.56 10.99
C ILE A 47 -14.61 2.85 10.35
N GLU A 48 -13.88 3.67 11.09
CA GLU A 48 -13.17 4.82 10.57
C GLU A 48 -11.82 4.38 9.99
N VAL A 49 -11.50 4.82 8.76
CA VAL A 49 -10.22 4.55 8.11
C VAL A 49 -9.48 5.88 7.94
N ASN A 50 -8.40 6.04 8.68
CA ASN A 50 -7.51 7.19 8.59
C ASN A 50 -6.39 6.88 7.62
N TRP A 51 -6.42 7.48 6.44
CA TRP A 51 -5.38 7.33 5.44
C TRP A 51 -4.11 8.04 5.85
N ARG A 52 -2.97 7.31 5.83
CA ARG A 52 -1.65 7.76 6.25
C ARG A 52 -0.59 7.45 5.19
N PHE A 53 0.48 8.19 5.17
CA PHE A 53 1.50 8.10 4.13
C PHE A 53 2.68 7.24 4.56
N PHE A 54 3.24 6.52 3.58
CA PHE A 54 4.52 5.83 3.69
C PHE A 54 5.17 5.76 2.32
N SER A 55 6.46 6.07 2.20
CA SER A 55 7.14 6.14 0.91
C SER A 55 7.97 4.89 0.61
N LEU A 56 7.52 4.10 -0.36
CA LEU A 56 8.34 3.04 -0.96
C LEU A 56 9.48 3.60 -1.80
N GLU A 57 9.34 4.81 -2.33
CA GLU A 57 10.41 5.50 -3.05
C GLU A 57 11.61 5.74 -2.14
N GLU A 58 11.37 6.17 -0.89
CA GLU A 58 12.44 6.39 0.08
C GLU A 58 13.08 5.09 0.55
N VAL A 59 12.29 4.10 0.99
CA VAL A 59 12.87 2.84 1.51
C VAL A 59 13.59 2.01 0.44
N ASN A 60 13.26 2.21 -0.83
CA ASN A 60 13.95 1.56 -1.95
C ASN A 60 15.00 2.46 -2.61
N ARG A 61 15.28 3.62 -2.03
CA ARG A 61 16.26 4.57 -2.57
C ARG A 61 17.66 3.95 -2.53
N ALA A 62 18.34 3.94 -3.67
CA ALA A 62 19.72 3.50 -3.71
C ALA A 62 20.62 4.51 -3.02
N GLU A 63 21.71 4.01 -2.42
CA GLU A 63 22.72 4.86 -1.77
C GLU A 63 23.24 5.95 -2.75
N GLY A 64 23.42 7.16 -2.24
CA GLY A 64 23.86 8.33 -3.01
C GLY A 64 22.81 8.96 -3.93
N LYS A 65 21.60 8.45 -4.00
CA LYS A 65 20.49 9.12 -4.71
C LYS A 65 19.81 10.13 -3.79
N LYS A 66 19.29 11.21 -4.42
CA LYS A 66 18.50 12.24 -3.70
C LYS A 66 17.29 11.61 -3.02
N HIS A 67 16.98 12.11 -1.85
CA HIS A 67 15.70 11.81 -1.21
C HIS A 67 14.51 12.35 -2.02
N PRO A 68 13.32 11.78 -1.92
CA PRO A 68 12.13 12.27 -2.63
C PRO A 68 11.84 13.75 -2.36
N TRP A 69 12.01 14.20 -1.11
CA TRP A 69 11.77 15.59 -0.69
C TRP A 69 12.83 16.59 -1.15
N GLU A 70 13.98 16.12 -1.68
CA GLU A 70 15.02 16.96 -2.28
C GLU A 70 14.78 17.23 -3.78
N ARG A 71 13.70 16.68 -4.34
CA ARG A 71 13.33 16.81 -5.74
C ARG A 71 12.18 17.80 -5.86
N GLU A 72 12.16 18.56 -6.94
CA GLU A 72 11.04 19.45 -7.28
C GLU A 72 9.74 18.65 -7.42
N TRP A 73 9.82 17.53 -8.10
CA TRP A 73 8.75 16.55 -8.23
C TRP A 73 9.31 15.12 -8.05
N SER A 74 8.64 14.33 -7.27
CA SER A 74 8.99 12.94 -7.03
C SER A 74 7.73 12.07 -7.11
N TYR A 75 7.86 10.88 -7.62
CA TYR A 75 6.73 10.01 -8.01
C TYR A 75 5.66 9.85 -6.93
N GLY A 76 5.79 8.83 -6.06
CA GLY A 76 4.85 8.57 -4.97
C GLY A 76 4.80 9.69 -3.95
N TRP A 77 5.96 10.26 -3.62
CA TRP A 77 6.08 11.33 -2.65
C TRP A 77 5.23 12.56 -3.01
N SER A 78 5.33 13.04 -4.25
CA SER A 78 4.56 14.21 -4.70
C SER A 78 3.06 13.94 -4.73
N MET A 79 2.63 12.74 -5.10
CA MET A 79 1.22 12.34 -5.02
C MET A 79 0.70 12.29 -3.58
N MET A 80 1.53 11.85 -2.63
CA MET A 80 1.18 11.89 -1.21
C MET A 80 1.11 13.31 -0.66
N ARG A 81 1.96 14.24 -1.15
CA ARG A 81 1.85 15.67 -0.83
C ARG A 81 0.54 16.28 -1.31
N VAL A 82 0.10 15.93 -2.52
CA VAL A 82 -1.26 16.30 -3.00
C VAL A 82 -2.32 15.74 -2.04
N GLY A 83 -2.19 14.48 -1.66
CA GLY A 83 -3.07 13.85 -0.67
C GLY A 83 -3.08 14.57 0.68
N ALA A 84 -1.91 14.98 1.20
CA ALA A 84 -1.80 15.74 2.45
C ALA A 84 -2.52 17.09 2.37
N TYR A 85 -2.35 17.80 1.27
CA TYR A 85 -3.01 19.07 1.01
C TYR A 85 -4.55 18.91 0.98
N LEU A 86 -5.05 17.88 0.31
CA LEU A 86 -6.48 17.57 0.23
C LEU A 86 -7.06 17.17 1.59
N ARG A 87 -6.34 16.32 2.35
CA ARG A 87 -6.76 15.84 3.66
C ARG A 87 -7.00 16.96 4.67
N ARG A 88 -6.27 18.06 4.59
CA ARG A 88 -6.48 19.22 5.46
C ARG A 88 -7.86 19.84 5.33
N GLN A 89 -8.50 19.65 4.18
CA GLN A 89 -9.86 20.08 3.95
C GLN A 89 -10.85 19.01 4.41
N ASP A 90 -10.65 17.77 3.98
CA ASP A 90 -11.48 16.61 4.35
C ASP A 90 -10.71 15.31 4.08
N MET A 91 -10.75 14.35 5.02
CA MET A 91 -10.22 13.00 4.82
C MET A 91 -10.88 12.29 3.63
N ALA A 92 -12.13 12.60 3.32
CA ALA A 92 -12.83 12.04 2.17
C ALA A 92 -12.21 12.48 0.83
N LEU A 93 -11.60 13.67 0.76
CA LEU A 93 -10.88 14.11 -0.43
C LEU A 93 -9.58 13.32 -0.64
N LEU A 94 -8.85 13.02 0.44
CA LEU A 94 -7.70 12.13 0.36
C LEU A 94 -8.13 10.71 -0.05
N ASP A 95 -9.22 10.18 0.50
CA ASP A 95 -9.75 8.87 0.12
C ASP A 95 -10.10 8.81 -1.37
N ALA A 96 -10.82 9.82 -1.88
CA ALA A 96 -11.18 9.93 -3.29
C ALA A 96 -9.95 10.06 -4.19
N TRP A 97 -8.98 10.90 -3.81
CA TRP A 97 -7.71 11.05 -4.51
C TRP A 97 -6.94 9.73 -4.58
N TYR A 98 -6.75 9.05 -3.44
CA TYR A 98 -6.05 7.77 -3.39
C TYR A 98 -6.76 6.71 -4.24
N ALA A 99 -8.09 6.63 -4.16
CA ALA A 99 -8.87 5.71 -4.98
C ALA A 99 -8.71 5.99 -6.47
N ARG A 100 -8.80 7.28 -6.89
CA ARG A 100 -8.73 7.67 -8.32
C ARG A 100 -7.32 7.55 -8.89
N ALA A 101 -6.30 8.03 -8.17
CA ALA A 101 -4.91 7.93 -8.60
C ALA A 101 -4.44 6.46 -8.62
N GLY A 102 -4.83 5.67 -7.62
CA GLY A 102 -4.56 4.24 -7.58
C GLY A 102 -5.20 3.49 -8.74
N ARG A 103 -6.46 3.78 -9.08
CA ARG A 103 -7.14 3.19 -10.24
C ARG A 103 -6.44 3.57 -11.54
N ALA A 104 -6.08 4.84 -11.71
CA ALA A 104 -5.36 5.33 -12.89
C ALA A 104 -4.07 4.54 -13.11
N LEU A 105 -3.28 4.34 -12.06
CA LEU A 105 -1.99 3.65 -12.16
C LEU A 105 -2.13 2.14 -12.29
N HIS A 106 -2.93 1.51 -11.43
CA HIS A 106 -2.92 0.06 -11.26
C HIS A 106 -3.91 -0.68 -12.16
N GLU A 107 -4.95 -0.01 -12.68
CA GLU A 107 -5.96 -0.63 -13.54
C GLU A 107 -5.97 -0.05 -14.96
N GLU A 108 -5.73 1.25 -15.10
CA GLU A 108 -5.84 1.96 -16.38
C GLU A 108 -4.48 2.14 -17.07
N GLY A 109 -3.35 1.90 -16.36
CA GLY A 109 -2.00 2.09 -16.89
C GLY A 109 -1.63 3.55 -17.14
N HIS A 110 -2.38 4.47 -16.56
CA HIS A 110 -2.06 5.90 -16.60
C HIS A 110 -0.92 6.21 -15.61
N LYS A 111 -0.30 7.38 -15.78
CA LYS A 111 0.86 7.81 -14.98
C LYS A 111 0.52 8.99 -14.06
N PRO A 112 -0.24 8.76 -12.96
CA PRO A 112 -0.64 9.85 -12.06
C PRO A 112 0.55 10.58 -11.42
N HIS A 113 1.74 9.99 -11.46
CA HIS A 113 2.99 10.61 -11.08
C HIS A 113 3.53 11.65 -12.10
N VAL A 114 2.85 11.86 -13.22
CA VAL A 114 3.11 12.96 -14.14
C VAL A 114 2.19 14.13 -13.76
N PRO A 115 2.73 15.36 -13.53
CA PRO A 115 1.95 16.49 -13.01
C PRO A 115 0.67 16.80 -13.78
N ASP A 116 0.71 16.77 -15.11
CA ASP A 116 -0.47 17.04 -15.95
C ASP A 116 -1.55 15.96 -15.80
N VAL A 117 -1.15 14.71 -15.64
CA VAL A 117 -2.08 13.62 -15.35
C VAL A 117 -2.69 13.79 -13.95
N ALA A 118 -1.88 14.16 -12.95
CA ALA A 118 -2.39 14.45 -11.61
C ALA A 118 -3.44 15.56 -11.61
N ARG A 119 -3.21 16.65 -12.37
CA ARG A 119 -4.16 17.75 -12.53
C ARG A 119 -5.46 17.28 -13.19
N ALA A 120 -5.38 16.50 -14.26
CA ALA A 120 -6.56 15.94 -14.93
C ALA A 120 -7.37 15.03 -13.99
N LEU A 121 -6.72 14.22 -13.14
CA LEU A 121 -7.40 13.37 -12.16
C LEU A 121 -8.11 14.20 -11.06
N LEU A 122 -7.58 15.36 -10.66
CA LEU A 122 -8.29 16.27 -9.75
C LEU A 122 -9.53 16.88 -10.44
N GLU A 123 -9.43 17.28 -11.72
CA GLU A 123 -10.59 17.76 -12.47
C GLU A 123 -11.70 16.71 -12.57
N GLU A 124 -11.35 15.44 -12.80
CA GLU A 124 -12.31 14.31 -12.80
C GLU A 124 -13.01 14.15 -11.45
N LEU A 125 -12.35 14.51 -10.34
CA LEU A 125 -12.93 14.53 -9.00
C LEU A 125 -13.73 15.81 -8.70
N GLY A 126 -13.84 16.74 -9.65
CA GLY A 126 -14.50 18.03 -9.47
C GLY A 126 -13.69 19.01 -8.60
N LEU A 127 -12.37 18.82 -8.49
CA LEU A 127 -11.46 19.64 -7.72
C LEU A 127 -10.64 20.57 -8.64
N ASP A 128 -10.14 21.67 -8.07
CA ASP A 128 -9.27 22.60 -8.81
C ASP A 128 -7.91 21.92 -9.10
N PRO A 129 -7.52 21.78 -10.38
CA PRO A 129 -6.22 21.20 -10.77
C PRO A 129 -5.02 21.98 -10.23
N ALA A 130 -5.18 23.29 -9.94
CA ALA A 130 -4.14 24.12 -9.33
C ALA A 130 -3.74 23.65 -7.92
N MET A 131 -4.56 22.80 -7.26
CA MET A 131 -4.22 22.21 -5.98
C MET A 131 -2.98 21.30 -6.05
N VAL A 132 -2.64 20.75 -7.22
CA VAL A 132 -1.39 20.00 -7.42
C VAL A 132 -0.19 20.91 -7.15
N ASP A 133 -0.17 22.07 -7.83
CA ASP A 133 0.94 23.02 -7.70
C ASP A 133 0.96 23.66 -6.30
N ALA A 134 -0.21 23.98 -5.75
CA ALA A 134 -0.34 24.49 -4.39
C ALA A 134 0.22 23.50 -3.34
N ALA A 135 -0.08 22.21 -3.49
CA ALA A 135 0.44 21.18 -2.61
C ALA A 135 1.98 21.07 -2.67
N ILE A 136 2.55 21.20 -3.87
CA ILE A 136 4.00 21.13 -4.08
C ILE A 136 4.70 22.44 -3.63
N ALA A 137 4.05 23.57 -3.75
CA ALA A 137 4.58 24.83 -3.25
C ALA A 137 4.55 24.97 -1.74
N ASP A 138 3.68 24.23 -1.05
CA ASP A 138 3.57 24.25 0.41
C ASP A 138 4.57 23.25 1.05
N PRO A 139 5.64 23.73 1.70
CA PRO A 139 6.65 22.84 2.31
C PRO A 139 6.08 22.00 3.44
N THR A 140 5.01 22.42 4.11
CA THR A 140 4.42 21.69 5.24
C THR A 140 3.76 20.39 4.83
N THR A 141 3.39 20.21 3.55
CA THR A 141 2.96 18.91 3.03
C THR A 141 4.10 17.89 3.02
N ASN A 142 5.35 18.34 2.81
CA ASN A 142 6.54 17.49 2.96
C ASN A 142 6.67 16.99 4.40
N ASP A 143 6.52 17.90 5.38
CA ASP A 143 6.67 17.58 6.79
C ASP A 143 5.63 16.55 7.25
N GLU A 144 4.39 16.69 6.75
CA GLU A 144 3.32 15.71 7.05
C GLU A 144 3.63 14.32 6.49
N VAL A 145 4.00 14.24 5.21
CA VAL A 145 4.34 12.95 4.58
C VAL A 145 5.54 12.32 5.28
N HIS A 146 6.55 13.12 5.62
CA HIS A 146 7.76 12.65 6.30
C HIS A 146 7.45 12.14 7.71
N ALA A 147 6.66 12.87 8.50
CA ALA A 147 6.31 12.46 9.86
C ALA A 147 5.55 11.12 9.89
N GLU A 148 4.62 10.92 8.95
CA GLU A 148 3.85 9.67 8.87
C GLU A 148 4.70 8.51 8.33
N HIS A 149 5.57 8.75 7.36
CA HIS A 149 6.57 7.79 6.92
C HIS A 149 7.46 7.36 8.08
N GLN A 150 7.99 8.32 8.84
CA GLN A 150 8.87 8.06 9.97
C GLN A 150 8.18 7.26 11.07
N ARG A 151 6.88 7.48 11.32
CA ARG A 151 6.11 6.68 12.29
C ARG A 151 6.18 5.18 12.00
N VAL A 152 6.09 4.77 10.73
CA VAL A 152 6.21 3.36 10.34
C VAL A 152 7.64 2.86 10.54
N ILE A 153 8.65 3.66 10.18
CA ILE A 153 10.07 3.32 10.38
C ILE A 153 10.38 3.15 11.87
N ASP A 154 9.88 4.03 12.73
CA ASP A 154 10.09 3.98 14.19
C ASP A 154 9.44 2.72 14.80
N ALA A 155 8.30 2.31 14.27
CA ALA A 155 7.64 1.04 14.59
C ALA A 155 8.34 -0.19 14.00
N LYS A 156 9.49 -0.03 13.32
CA LYS A 156 10.24 -1.08 12.61
C LYS A 156 9.45 -1.68 11.43
N GLY A 157 8.47 -0.96 10.92
CA GLY A 157 7.80 -1.30 9.68
C GLY A 157 8.69 -1.08 8.46
N PHE A 158 8.45 -1.81 7.40
CA PHE A 158 9.32 -1.86 6.23
C PHE A 158 8.58 -1.68 4.90
N GLY A 159 7.27 -1.51 4.94
CA GLY A 159 6.47 -1.41 3.72
C GLY A 159 4.99 -1.09 3.98
N VAL A 160 4.20 -1.23 2.93
CA VAL A 160 2.75 -1.00 2.95
C VAL A 160 2.02 -2.13 2.19
N PRO A 161 0.75 -2.43 2.56
CA PRO A 161 -0.05 -1.74 3.56
C PRO A 161 0.43 -2.00 4.98
N THR A 162 0.37 -0.98 5.83
CA THR A 162 0.64 -1.10 7.28
C THR A 162 -0.52 -0.49 8.06
N LEU A 163 -1.04 -1.23 9.02
CA LEU A 163 -2.16 -0.87 9.85
C LEU A 163 -1.68 -0.52 11.25
N PHE A 164 -2.11 0.64 11.79
CA PHE A 164 -1.97 0.95 13.20
C PHE A 164 -3.34 0.95 13.85
N PHE A 165 -3.45 0.24 14.96
CA PHE A 165 -4.66 0.12 15.74
C PHE A 165 -4.68 1.14 16.89
N PRO A 166 -5.86 1.47 17.46
CA PRO A 166 -5.99 2.44 18.54
C PRO A 166 -5.20 2.09 19.81
N ASP A 167 -4.92 0.82 20.03
CA ASP A 167 -4.10 0.31 21.14
C ASP A 167 -2.59 0.43 20.92
N GLY A 168 -2.17 0.99 19.77
CA GLY A 168 -0.78 1.20 19.37
C GLY A 168 -0.13 0.03 18.67
N GLN A 169 -0.81 -1.09 18.48
CA GLN A 169 -0.28 -2.21 17.71
C GLN A 169 -0.15 -1.85 16.23
N CYS A 170 0.88 -2.41 15.59
CA CYS A 170 1.20 -2.19 14.18
C CYS A 170 1.31 -3.54 13.47
N LEU A 171 0.59 -3.72 12.38
CA LEU A 171 0.65 -4.91 11.54
C LEU A 171 0.96 -4.53 10.09
N PHE A 172 1.93 -5.23 9.47
CA PHE A 172 2.14 -5.19 8.02
C PHE A 172 1.15 -6.15 7.35
N GLY A 173 0.40 -5.68 6.38
CA GLY A 173 -0.61 -6.46 5.67
C GLY A 173 -2.04 -6.11 6.10
N PRO A 174 -3.03 -6.91 5.64
CA PRO A 174 -2.88 -8.07 4.77
C PRO A 174 -2.43 -7.68 3.36
N VAL A 175 -1.60 -8.52 2.73
CA VAL A 175 -1.16 -8.33 1.35
C VAL A 175 -2.12 -9.11 0.44
N LEU A 176 -3.00 -8.38 -0.26
CA LEU A 176 -4.06 -8.94 -1.06
C LEU A 176 -3.81 -8.71 -2.55
N LEU A 177 -4.18 -9.68 -3.37
CA LEU A 177 -4.27 -9.54 -4.82
C LEU A 177 -5.74 -9.36 -5.23
N ASP A 178 -6.61 -10.23 -4.73
CA ASP A 178 -8.05 -10.19 -4.96
C ASP A 178 -8.74 -9.81 -3.63
N PRO A 179 -9.13 -8.53 -3.45
CA PRO A 179 -9.75 -8.09 -2.22
C PRO A 179 -11.15 -8.72 -2.07
N PRO A 180 -11.45 -9.39 -0.94
CA PRO A 180 -12.77 -9.94 -0.68
C PRO A 180 -13.79 -8.83 -0.46
N THR A 181 -15.08 -9.13 -0.76
CA THR A 181 -16.23 -8.23 -0.57
C THR A 181 -17.28 -8.85 0.36
N GLY A 182 -18.26 -8.05 0.79
CA GLY A 182 -19.35 -8.48 1.67
C GLY A 182 -18.86 -9.13 2.96
N ASP A 183 -19.55 -10.18 3.40
CA ASP A 183 -19.22 -10.92 4.63
C ASP A 183 -17.78 -11.48 4.63
N ALA A 184 -17.20 -11.78 3.48
CA ALA A 184 -15.83 -12.26 3.39
C ALA A 184 -14.82 -11.17 3.76
N ALA A 185 -15.10 -9.91 3.42
CA ALA A 185 -14.27 -8.78 3.82
C ALA A 185 -14.27 -8.60 5.34
N VAL A 186 -15.44 -8.71 5.97
CA VAL A 186 -15.60 -8.60 7.43
C VAL A 186 -14.92 -9.78 8.14
N ARG A 187 -15.05 -11.01 7.63
CA ARG A 187 -14.33 -12.16 8.22
C ARG A 187 -12.82 -12.00 8.16
N LEU A 188 -12.28 -11.43 7.06
CA LEU A 188 -10.85 -11.14 6.99
C LEU A 188 -10.45 -10.05 7.99
N TRP A 189 -11.28 -9.01 8.17
CA TRP A 189 -11.05 -7.99 9.19
C TRP A 189 -11.00 -8.59 10.60
N ASP A 190 -11.97 -9.47 10.94
CA ASP A 190 -11.98 -10.16 12.23
C ASP A 190 -10.72 -11.01 12.44
N ALA A 191 -10.22 -11.66 11.40
CA ALA A 191 -8.96 -12.42 11.47
C ALA A 191 -7.75 -11.50 11.72
N VAL A 192 -7.70 -10.34 11.06
CA VAL A 192 -6.64 -9.35 11.28
C VAL A 192 -6.70 -8.76 12.69
N VAL A 193 -7.90 -8.45 13.19
CA VAL A 193 -8.09 -7.99 14.58
C VAL A 193 -7.69 -9.09 15.56
N THR A 194 -8.08 -10.34 15.32
CA THR A 194 -7.69 -11.47 16.16
C THR A 194 -6.17 -11.63 16.22
N TRP A 195 -5.44 -11.31 15.14
CA TRP A 195 -3.99 -11.36 15.14
C TRP A 195 -3.36 -10.48 16.23
N THR A 196 -3.96 -9.33 16.54
CA THR A 196 -3.47 -8.42 17.59
C THR A 196 -3.51 -9.02 18.99
N GLU A 197 -4.28 -10.09 19.19
CA GLU A 197 -4.32 -10.84 20.47
C GLU A 197 -3.04 -11.67 20.73
N PHE A 198 -2.21 -11.87 19.68
CA PHE A 198 -1.02 -12.74 19.73
C PHE A 198 0.27 -11.92 19.53
N PRO A 199 0.80 -11.28 20.58
CA PRO A 199 1.91 -10.31 20.45
C PRO A 199 3.23 -10.92 19.94
N HIS A 200 3.35 -12.25 19.90
CA HIS A 200 4.53 -12.99 19.41
C HIS A 200 4.25 -13.78 18.12
N LEU A 201 3.12 -13.51 17.46
CA LEU A 201 2.80 -14.05 16.14
C LEU A 201 3.22 -13.03 15.08
N TYR A 202 4.43 -13.17 14.56
CA TYR A 202 5.03 -12.17 13.67
C TYR A 202 4.68 -12.38 12.20
N GLU A 203 4.52 -13.63 11.74
CA GLU A 203 4.40 -13.91 10.33
C GLU A 203 3.58 -15.17 10.03
N LEU A 204 2.72 -15.09 9.01
CA LEU A 204 2.02 -16.21 8.40
C LEU A 204 1.99 -15.97 6.88
N GLN A 205 2.73 -16.75 6.13
CA GLN A 205 2.86 -16.60 4.69
C GLN A 205 2.29 -17.79 3.93
N ARG A 206 1.65 -17.50 2.80
CA ARG A 206 1.28 -18.51 1.82
C ARG A 206 2.39 -18.60 0.76
N PRO A 207 3.02 -19.77 0.56
CA PRO A 207 3.96 -19.96 -0.54
C PRO A 207 3.27 -19.70 -1.88
N LYS A 208 3.99 -19.02 -2.78
CA LYS A 208 3.50 -18.75 -4.14
C LYS A 208 4.02 -19.84 -5.08
N THR A 209 3.11 -20.38 -5.88
CA THR A 209 3.45 -21.27 -7.00
C THR A 209 3.82 -20.44 -8.24
N ALA A 210 4.43 -21.07 -9.24
CA ALA A 210 4.68 -20.42 -10.53
C ALA A 210 3.37 -19.95 -11.23
N ALA A 211 2.24 -20.59 -10.92
CA ALA A 211 0.92 -20.14 -11.41
C ALA A 211 0.49 -18.86 -10.72
N ASP A 212 0.68 -18.75 -9.40
CA ASP A 212 0.39 -17.54 -8.63
C ASP A 212 1.27 -16.36 -9.10
N GLU A 213 2.56 -16.60 -9.36
CA GLU A 213 3.46 -15.57 -9.89
C GLU A 213 2.99 -15.03 -11.24
N ARG A 214 2.58 -15.91 -12.17
CA ARG A 214 2.01 -15.48 -13.46
C ARG A 214 0.71 -14.70 -13.28
N TYR A 215 -0.15 -15.14 -12.39
CA TYR A 215 -1.41 -14.45 -12.10
C TYR A 215 -1.16 -13.05 -11.53
N ILE A 216 -0.21 -12.90 -10.61
CA ILE A 216 0.20 -11.59 -10.06
C ILE A 216 0.68 -10.66 -11.19
N VAL A 217 1.54 -11.14 -12.10
CA VAL A 217 2.04 -10.35 -13.22
C VAL A 217 0.89 -9.91 -14.13
N GLU A 218 -0.06 -10.80 -14.41
CA GLU A 218 -1.23 -10.48 -15.24
C GLU A 218 -2.10 -9.41 -14.59
N GLN A 219 -2.41 -9.56 -13.30
CA GLN A 219 -3.24 -8.59 -12.57
C GLN A 219 -2.59 -7.21 -12.45
N PHE A 220 -1.26 -7.16 -12.35
CA PHE A 220 -0.52 -5.91 -12.23
C PHE A 220 0.09 -5.42 -13.55
N ARG A 221 -0.30 -5.98 -14.70
CA ARG A 221 0.21 -5.60 -16.01
C ARG A 221 0.12 -4.08 -16.27
N PRO A 222 -1.02 -3.38 -16.06
CA PRO A 222 -1.11 -1.95 -16.30
C PRO A 222 -0.09 -1.15 -15.48
N TYR A 223 0.06 -1.49 -14.20
CA TYR A 223 1.07 -0.91 -13.32
C TYR A 223 2.50 -1.19 -13.79
N LEU A 224 2.80 -2.44 -14.17
CA LEU A 224 4.13 -2.85 -14.60
C LEU A 224 4.57 -2.10 -15.87
N GLU A 225 3.65 -1.83 -16.78
CA GLU A 225 3.89 -1.09 -18.01
C GLU A 225 4.01 0.43 -17.77
N ALA A 226 3.25 0.97 -16.80
CA ALA A 226 3.25 2.39 -16.48
C ALA A 226 4.47 2.85 -15.65
N ARG A 227 5.15 1.93 -14.94
CA ARG A 227 6.22 2.28 -14.01
C ARG A 227 7.56 2.59 -14.70
N ASP A 228 7.79 3.83 -15.04
CA ASP A 228 9.04 4.32 -15.63
C ASP A 228 10.07 4.83 -14.59
N TRP A 229 9.64 5.10 -13.36
CA TRP A 229 10.50 5.59 -12.26
C TRP A 229 11.52 4.58 -11.73
N VAL A 230 11.34 3.29 -12.01
CA VAL A 230 12.24 2.22 -11.51
C VAL A 230 13.68 2.45 -11.96
N SER A 231 13.87 2.89 -13.22
CA SER A 231 15.19 3.20 -13.77
C SER A 231 15.87 4.38 -13.09
N ILE A 232 15.11 5.35 -12.60
CA ILE A 232 15.64 6.55 -11.93
C ILE A 232 16.16 6.22 -10.54
N ASN A 233 15.45 5.39 -9.79
CA ASN A 233 15.81 5.02 -8.42
C ASN A 233 16.83 3.90 -8.32
N ARG A 234 16.81 2.94 -9.27
CA ARG A 234 17.68 1.75 -9.24
C ARG A 234 18.71 1.68 -10.34
N GLY A 235 18.65 2.57 -11.32
CA GLY A 235 19.58 2.57 -12.46
C GLY A 235 19.46 1.40 -13.44
N THR A 236 18.48 0.51 -13.26
CA THR A 236 18.26 -0.66 -14.10
C THR A 236 16.78 -0.86 -14.38
N VAL A 237 16.40 -0.92 -15.64
CA VAL A 237 15.04 -1.31 -16.05
C VAL A 237 14.95 -2.84 -15.94
N ILE A 238 14.06 -3.35 -15.11
CA ILE A 238 13.75 -4.78 -15.12
C ILE A 238 12.76 -5.00 -16.26
N ASP A 239 13.24 -5.60 -17.34
CA ASP A 239 12.42 -6.01 -18.49
C ASP A 239 11.63 -7.28 -18.13
N PHE A 240 10.40 -7.11 -17.72
CA PHE A 240 9.52 -8.23 -17.37
C PHE A 240 9.02 -9.03 -18.56
N SER A 241 9.20 -8.53 -19.82
CA SER A 241 8.87 -9.32 -21.01
C SER A 241 9.75 -10.56 -21.14
N ARG A 242 10.90 -10.58 -20.48
CA ARG A 242 11.86 -11.69 -20.47
C ARG A 242 11.69 -12.66 -19.31
N VAL A 243 10.96 -12.33 -18.26
CA VAL A 243 10.79 -13.22 -17.09
C VAL A 243 9.97 -14.47 -17.43
N GLY A 244 9.22 -14.48 -18.54
CA GLY A 244 8.49 -15.65 -19.04
C GLY A 244 9.19 -16.47 -20.14
N ALA A 245 10.22 -15.91 -20.80
CA ALA A 245 10.82 -16.52 -21.99
C ALA A 245 12.02 -17.45 -21.69
N ASP A 246 12.73 -17.23 -20.58
CA ASP A 246 13.98 -17.95 -20.28
C ASP A 246 13.82 -19.27 -19.52
N ARG A 247 12.58 -19.66 -19.15
CA ARG A 247 12.32 -20.93 -18.43
C ARG A 247 11.90 -22.10 -19.30
N THR A 248 11.91 -21.96 -20.64
CA THR A 248 11.61 -23.09 -21.54
C THR A 248 12.87 -23.81 -22.05
N ALA A 249 14.07 -23.41 -21.60
CA ALA A 249 15.34 -23.99 -22.06
C ALA A 249 16.26 -24.33 -20.89
N SER A 250 15.84 -25.19 -19.96
CA SER A 250 16.76 -26.00 -19.15
C SER A 250 16.01 -27.13 -18.45
N ASP A 251 15.65 -28.16 -19.22
CA ASP A 251 15.63 -29.53 -18.68
C ASP A 251 17.07 -29.94 -18.42
N GLY A 252 17.44 -30.10 -17.17
CA GLY A 252 18.79 -30.57 -16.83
C GLY A 252 19.10 -30.56 -15.34
N THR A 253 18.68 -31.63 -14.62
CA THR A 253 19.20 -32.20 -13.36
C THR A 253 19.33 -31.32 -12.10
N PRO A 254 18.75 -31.78 -10.98
CA PRO A 254 18.93 -31.14 -9.68
C PRO A 254 20.27 -31.53 -9.09
N SER A 255 21.13 -30.55 -8.80
CA SER A 255 22.26 -30.75 -7.90
C SER A 255 21.85 -30.43 -6.47
N ALA A 256 21.74 -31.45 -5.67
CA ALA A 256 21.67 -31.36 -4.22
C ALA A 256 22.97 -30.75 -3.67
N ASN A 257 22.84 -29.71 -2.84
CA ASN A 257 23.80 -29.49 -1.77
C ASN A 257 23.09 -28.89 -0.55
N VAL A 258 22.99 -29.74 0.44
CA VAL A 258 22.65 -29.49 1.85
C VAL A 258 23.96 -29.12 2.56
N ALA A 259 23.80 -28.38 3.65
CA ALA A 259 24.73 -28.04 4.72
C ALA A 259 25.24 -26.57 4.66
N GLY A 260 25.08 -25.83 5.69
CA GLY A 260 25.12 -26.05 7.13
C GLY A 260 25.82 -24.88 7.79
N THR A 261 25.33 -24.52 8.90
CA THR A 261 25.68 -23.64 10.01
C THR A 261 25.04 -22.26 9.99
#